data_fde91a48f9020df56986fed055c496aa
#
_entry.id   fde91a48f9020df56986fed055c496aa
#
_cell.length_a   1.000
_cell.length_b   1.000
_cell.length_c   1.000
_cell.angle_alpha   90.00
_cell.angle_beta   90.00
_cell.angle_gamma   90.00
#
_symmetry.space_group_name_H-M   'P 1'
#
loop_
_entity.id
_entity.type
_entity.pdbx_description
1 polymer ?
#
loop_
_entity_poly.entity_id
_entity_poly.type
_entity_poly.pdbx_seq_one_letter_code
_entity_poly.pdbx_strand_id
1 'polypeptide(L)'
;GLTEEWIKKNGKNELPYHPDDAAMHHIFDEGWIWVLRFNNGIVSAGVSLKDEMARKIHLEEGAPAWERLLNRYPSIKKLFENATIIYPFKHLEHLSYRCDRIVGERWAMLPSAAGFIDPLMSMGFPLNLRGIMRLGEIFEHINEPYERKELLKEYEVLTKKEREASAKIIAALYAHINDFELFSKISLLYFAAASYSESAIRLGKPELAKTFLLYDHPVFGEKALRCYEDAMHITSKSEKDTLIQDIFKTIQSIDVAGFGKKEHHNWYPVDGNDMIMNAQKLHTSIKDINYYLHESGFYPTDRR
;
A
#
# COMPACT_ATOMS: atom_id res chain seq x y z
N GLY A 1 11.31 -4.71 -23.70
CA GLY A 1 10.64 -3.47 -23.32
C GLY A 1 11.57 -2.55 -22.53
N LEU A 2 11.05 -1.43 -22.04
CA LEU A 2 11.82 -0.48 -21.22
C LEU A 2 12.41 -1.15 -19.97
N THR A 3 11.70 -2.09 -19.38
CA THR A 3 12.15 -2.85 -18.24
C THR A 3 13.44 -3.62 -18.56
N GLU A 4 13.50 -4.27 -19.71
CA GLU A 4 14.70 -5.00 -20.15
C GLU A 4 15.86 -4.05 -20.48
N GLU A 5 15.57 -2.91 -21.13
CA GLU A 5 16.58 -1.88 -21.39
C GLU A 5 17.09 -1.26 -20.09
N TRP A 6 16.18 -1.00 -19.14
CA TRP A 6 16.56 -0.46 -17.82
C TRP A 6 17.41 -1.45 -17.05
N ILE A 7 17.03 -2.74 -17.04
CA ILE A 7 17.80 -3.82 -16.43
C ILE A 7 19.19 -3.92 -17.08
N LYS A 8 19.28 -3.90 -18.43
CA LYS A 8 20.55 -3.95 -19.15
C LYS A 8 21.44 -2.74 -18.85
N LYS A 9 20.84 -1.55 -18.74
CA LYS A 9 21.58 -0.30 -18.54
C LYS A 9 22.04 -0.10 -17.09
N ASN A 10 21.20 -0.50 -16.14
CA ASN A 10 21.45 -0.36 -14.70
C ASN A 10 21.81 -1.68 -14.04
N GLY A 11 21.75 -2.76 -14.80
CA GLY A 11 21.90 -4.12 -14.34
C GLY A 11 23.32 -4.48 -13.94
N LYS A 12 23.63 -4.09 -12.75
CA LYS A 12 24.37 -4.99 -11.90
C LYS A 12 23.36 -6.03 -11.43
N ASN A 13 23.45 -7.18 -11.86
CA ASN A 13 22.80 -8.48 -11.68
C ASN A 13 21.90 -8.79 -10.47
N GLU A 14 21.41 -7.80 -9.71
CA GLU A 14 20.78 -8.02 -8.42
C GLU A 14 19.59 -7.13 -8.19
N LEU A 15 18.62 -7.18 -9.10
CA LEU A 15 17.28 -6.73 -8.74
C LEU A 15 16.68 -7.76 -7.81
N PRO A 16 16.04 -7.36 -6.71
CA PRO A 16 15.44 -8.30 -5.76
C PRO A 16 14.31 -9.14 -6.40
N TYR A 17 13.71 -8.60 -7.48
CA TYR A 17 12.69 -9.26 -8.32
C TYR A 17 12.62 -8.57 -9.68
N HIS A 18 12.04 -9.24 -10.66
CA HIS A 18 11.80 -8.62 -11.96
C HIS A 18 10.72 -7.53 -11.83
N PRO A 19 10.89 -6.30 -12.38
CA PRO A 19 9.90 -5.24 -12.25
C PRO A 19 8.50 -5.61 -12.76
N ASP A 20 8.39 -6.50 -13.74
CA ASP A 20 7.10 -6.99 -14.24
C ASP A 20 6.37 -7.92 -13.26
N ASP A 21 7.05 -8.43 -12.23
CA ASP A 21 6.47 -9.24 -11.15
C ASP A 21 5.88 -8.38 -10.03
N ALA A 22 5.99 -7.05 -10.16
CA ALA A 22 5.48 -6.08 -9.21
C ALA A 22 4.39 -5.19 -9.85
N ALA A 23 3.58 -4.56 -9.00
CA ALA A 23 2.71 -3.46 -9.40
C ALA A 23 3.58 -2.21 -9.66
N MET A 24 3.85 -1.89 -10.92
CA MET A 24 4.66 -0.74 -11.26
C MET A 24 3.82 0.53 -11.17
N HIS A 25 4.29 1.50 -10.40
CA HIS A 25 3.70 2.83 -10.30
C HIS A 25 4.67 3.88 -10.85
N HIS A 26 4.23 4.62 -11.86
CA HIS A 26 4.97 5.78 -12.36
C HIS A 26 4.38 7.03 -11.71
N ILE A 27 5.14 7.63 -10.80
CA ILE A 27 4.75 8.82 -10.05
C ILE A 27 5.23 10.06 -10.79
N PHE A 28 4.39 11.07 -10.91
CA PHE A 28 4.71 12.39 -11.49
C PHE A 28 3.91 13.50 -10.79
N ASP A 29 4.23 14.75 -11.04
CA ASP A 29 3.73 15.90 -10.25
C ASP A 29 2.21 16.00 -10.14
N GLU A 30 1.50 15.58 -11.17
CA GLU A 30 0.05 15.73 -11.24
C GLU A 30 -0.73 14.44 -10.93
N GLY A 31 -0.01 13.30 -10.69
CA GLY A 31 -0.67 12.02 -10.44
C GLY A 31 0.25 10.83 -10.58
N TRP A 32 -0.30 9.70 -10.92
CA TRP A 32 0.45 8.46 -11.10
C TRP A 32 -0.24 7.51 -12.08
N ILE A 33 0.55 6.67 -12.74
CA ILE A 33 0.11 5.61 -13.65
C ILE A 33 0.45 4.26 -13.04
N TRP A 34 -0.52 3.33 -13.00
CA TRP A 34 -0.21 1.92 -12.73
C TRP A 34 0.00 1.13 -14.03
N VAL A 35 0.89 0.15 -13.96
CA VAL A 35 1.14 -0.82 -15.02
C VAL A 35 1.24 -2.20 -14.35
N LEU A 36 0.24 -3.05 -14.59
CA LEU A 36 0.16 -4.39 -14.03
C LEU A 36 0.23 -5.40 -15.18
N ARG A 37 1.27 -6.19 -15.22
CA ARG A 37 1.44 -7.24 -16.21
C ARG A 37 0.88 -8.56 -15.70
N PHE A 38 0.04 -9.19 -16.50
CA PHE A 38 -0.53 -10.49 -16.21
C PHE A 38 0.16 -11.60 -17.03
N ASN A 39 0.11 -12.83 -16.51
CA ASN A 39 0.74 -14.00 -17.13
C ASN A 39 0.11 -14.44 -18.47
N ASN A 40 -1.06 -13.91 -18.81
CA ASN A 40 -1.74 -14.14 -20.09
C ASN A 40 -1.38 -13.12 -21.18
N GLY A 41 -0.35 -12.30 -20.94
CA GLY A 41 0.12 -11.27 -21.89
C GLY A 41 -0.68 -9.97 -21.89
N ILE A 42 -1.75 -9.88 -21.08
CA ILE A 42 -2.52 -8.63 -20.91
C ILE A 42 -1.79 -7.72 -19.92
N VAL A 43 -1.83 -6.43 -20.19
CA VAL A 43 -1.37 -5.38 -19.28
C VAL A 43 -2.56 -4.52 -18.88
N SER A 44 -2.84 -4.41 -17.57
CA SER A 44 -3.75 -3.40 -17.05
C SER A 44 -2.96 -2.13 -16.77
N ALA A 45 -3.37 -1.04 -17.41
CA ALA A 45 -2.78 0.27 -17.16
C ALA A 45 -3.89 1.30 -16.99
N GLY A 46 -3.61 2.29 -16.16
CA GLY A 46 -4.51 3.42 -15.96
C GLY A 46 -3.82 4.51 -15.16
N VAL A 47 -4.53 5.61 -14.98
CA VAL A 47 -4.00 6.81 -14.35
C VAL A 47 -4.96 7.37 -13.32
N SER A 48 -4.40 7.85 -12.20
CA SER A 48 -5.09 8.72 -11.25
C SER A 48 -4.44 10.10 -11.32
N LEU A 49 -5.24 11.13 -11.56
CA LEU A 49 -4.78 12.50 -11.75
C LEU A 49 -5.44 13.45 -10.75
N LYS A 50 -4.72 14.52 -10.42
CA LYS A 50 -5.33 15.70 -9.79
C LYS A 50 -6.36 16.30 -10.76
N ASP A 51 -7.47 16.78 -10.23
CA ASP A 51 -8.62 17.30 -11.01
C ASP A 51 -8.24 18.34 -12.06
N GLU A 52 -7.30 19.22 -11.74
CA GLU A 52 -6.81 20.24 -12.68
C GLU A 52 -6.21 19.63 -13.94
N MET A 53 -5.34 18.62 -13.75
CA MET A 53 -4.71 17.93 -14.87
C MET A 53 -5.72 17.07 -15.63
N ALA A 54 -6.62 16.37 -14.94
CA ALA A 54 -7.66 15.58 -15.58
C ALA A 54 -8.51 16.42 -16.53
N ARG A 55 -8.94 17.61 -16.08
CA ARG A 55 -9.66 18.57 -16.92
C ARG A 55 -8.80 19.10 -18.09
N LYS A 56 -7.53 19.45 -17.82
CA LYS A 56 -6.61 20.00 -18.83
C LYS A 56 -6.37 19.04 -20.01
N ILE A 57 -6.33 17.74 -19.76
CA ILE A 57 -6.13 16.74 -20.80
C ILE A 57 -7.43 16.11 -21.30
N HIS A 58 -8.59 16.58 -20.83
CA HIS A 58 -9.90 16.00 -21.17
C HIS A 58 -9.92 14.48 -20.92
N LEU A 59 -9.68 14.07 -19.66
CA LEU A 59 -9.49 12.66 -19.30
C LEU A 59 -10.69 11.79 -19.69
N GLU A 60 -11.88 12.37 -19.73
CA GLU A 60 -13.14 11.73 -20.14
C GLU A 60 -13.14 11.21 -21.60
N GLU A 61 -12.26 11.73 -22.45
CA GLU A 61 -12.16 11.27 -23.84
C GLU A 61 -11.48 9.90 -24.01
N GLY A 62 -10.91 9.36 -22.93
CA GLY A 62 -10.31 8.02 -22.92
C GLY A 62 -9.01 7.93 -23.72
N ALA A 63 -8.99 7.18 -24.85
CA ALA A 63 -7.77 6.93 -25.61
C ALA A 63 -7.05 8.21 -26.11
N PRO A 64 -7.72 9.24 -26.63
CA PRO A 64 -7.07 10.51 -26.97
C PRO A 64 -6.42 11.20 -25.78
N ALA A 65 -7.08 11.19 -24.62
CA ALA A 65 -6.51 11.76 -23.38
C ALA A 65 -5.28 10.97 -22.91
N TRP A 66 -5.35 9.64 -22.99
CA TRP A 66 -4.22 8.76 -22.68
C TRP A 66 -3.00 9.10 -23.55
N GLU A 67 -3.18 9.30 -24.85
CA GLU A 67 -2.07 9.71 -25.73
C GLU A 67 -1.52 11.09 -25.39
N ARG A 68 -2.38 12.06 -25.08
CA ARG A 68 -1.94 13.39 -24.61
C ARG A 68 -1.07 13.29 -23.36
N LEU A 69 -1.49 12.42 -22.40
CA LEU A 69 -0.74 12.17 -21.18
C LEU A 69 0.62 11.54 -21.49
N LEU A 70 0.66 10.46 -22.26
CA LEU A 70 1.89 9.74 -22.60
C LEU A 70 2.88 10.62 -23.38
N ASN A 71 2.40 11.54 -24.22
CA ASN A 71 3.27 12.49 -24.94
C ASN A 71 4.03 13.43 -23.99
N ARG A 72 3.56 13.63 -22.76
CA ARG A 72 4.27 14.41 -21.73
C ARG A 72 5.38 13.61 -21.07
N TYR A 73 5.31 12.27 -21.08
CA TYR A 73 6.22 11.36 -20.40
C TYR A 73 6.81 10.32 -21.37
N PRO A 74 7.84 10.70 -22.18
CA PRO A 74 8.37 9.83 -23.25
C PRO A 74 8.86 8.46 -22.75
N SER A 75 9.41 8.39 -21.54
CA SER A 75 9.86 7.14 -20.93
C SER A 75 8.70 6.18 -20.65
N ILE A 76 7.55 6.71 -20.21
CA ILE A 76 6.33 5.90 -19.99
C ILE A 76 5.69 5.56 -21.33
N LYS A 77 5.64 6.51 -22.27
CA LYS A 77 5.12 6.26 -23.63
C LYS A 77 5.79 5.07 -24.30
N LYS A 78 7.09 4.93 -24.14
CA LYS A 78 7.86 3.84 -24.71
C LYS A 78 7.42 2.45 -24.20
N LEU A 79 6.87 2.33 -22.99
CA LEU A 79 6.33 1.07 -22.48
C LEU A 79 5.13 0.57 -23.29
N PHE A 80 4.40 1.49 -23.92
CA PHE A 80 3.17 1.22 -24.65
C PHE A 80 3.33 1.28 -26.16
N GLU A 81 4.57 1.44 -26.67
CA GLU A 81 4.86 1.65 -28.10
C GLU A 81 4.28 0.55 -29.00
N ASN A 82 4.31 -0.71 -28.51
CA ASN A 82 3.80 -1.88 -29.23
C ASN A 82 2.50 -2.43 -28.61
N ALA A 83 1.84 -1.66 -27.74
CA ALA A 83 0.62 -2.11 -27.10
C ALA A 83 -0.61 -1.86 -27.97
N THR A 84 -1.54 -2.81 -27.98
CA THR A 84 -2.84 -2.67 -28.63
C THR A 84 -3.92 -2.56 -27.56
N ILE A 85 -4.79 -1.57 -27.67
CA ILE A 85 -5.93 -1.39 -26.75
C ILE A 85 -6.95 -2.49 -27.05
N ILE A 86 -7.21 -3.35 -26.07
CA ILE A 86 -8.16 -4.49 -26.20
C ILE A 86 -9.52 -4.23 -25.56
N TYR A 87 -9.61 -3.23 -24.67
CA TYR A 87 -10.86 -2.81 -24.04
C TYR A 87 -11.01 -1.29 -24.06
N PRO A 88 -12.24 -0.76 -24.14
CA PRO A 88 -12.49 0.67 -24.05
C PRO A 88 -11.98 1.24 -22.73
N PHE A 89 -11.46 2.46 -22.76
CA PHE A 89 -11.14 3.20 -21.54
C PHE A 89 -12.41 3.44 -20.71
N LYS A 90 -12.23 3.37 -19.39
CA LYS A 90 -13.26 3.76 -18.43
C LYS A 90 -12.78 4.98 -17.66
N HIS A 91 -13.65 5.95 -17.50
CA HIS A 91 -13.40 7.17 -16.76
C HIS A 91 -14.33 7.26 -15.54
N LEU A 92 -13.76 7.69 -14.41
CA LEU A 92 -14.49 7.99 -13.17
C LEU A 92 -14.01 9.35 -12.69
N GLU A 93 -14.94 10.30 -12.52
CA GLU A 93 -14.61 11.66 -12.09
C GLU A 93 -14.15 11.70 -10.62
N HIS A 94 -14.85 11.00 -9.75
CA HIS A 94 -14.57 10.96 -8.32
C HIS A 94 -14.54 9.50 -7.85
N LEU A 95 -13.35 9.07 -7.47
CA LEU A 95 -13.14 7.71 -7.00
C LEU A 95 -13.37 7.58 -5.50
N SER A 96 -13.04 8.65 -4.73
CA SER A 96 -13.14 8.65 -3.29
C SER A 96 -14.56 8.90 -2.82
N TYR A 97 -15.02 8.07 -1.88
CA TYR A 97 -16.33 8.24 -1.22
C TYR A 97 -16.32 7.67 0.20
N ARG A 98 -17.32 8.07 0.98
CA ARG A 98 -17.57 7.49 2.31
C ARG A 98 -19.06 7.42 2.60
N CYS A 99 -19.44 6.39 3.36
CA CYS A 99 -20.78 6.25 3.93
C CYS A 99 -20.76 6.63 5.40
N ASP A 100 -21.77 7.37 5.84
CA ASP A 100 -21.89 7.77 7.25
C ASP A 100 -22.33 6.61 8.14
N ARG A 101 -23.16 5.73 7.62
CA ARG A 101 -23.64 4.53 8.29
C ARG A 101 -23.26 3.30 7.50
N ILE A 102 -22.55 2.35 8.14
CA ILE A 102 -22.05 1.15 7.47
C ILE A 102 -22.54 -0.14 8.09
N VAL A 103 -23.35 -0.05 9.13
CA VAL A 103 -24.08 -1.18 9.71
C VAL A 103 -25.54 -0.83 9.98
N GLY A 104 -26.39 -1.82 9.96
CA GLY A 104 -27.80 -1.72 10.32
C GLY A 104 -28.27 -2.98 11.03
N GLU A 105 -29.56 -3.07 11.28
CA GLU A 105 -30.14 -4.17 12.05
C GLU A 105 -29.90 -5.55 11.38
N ARG A 106 -29.90 -5.59 10.04
CA ARG A 106 -29.79 -6.81 9.26
C ARG A 106 -28.77 -6.75 8.13
N TRP A 107 -27.86 -5.80 8.18
CA TRP A 107 -26.83 -5.61 7.17
C TRP A 107 -25.57 -4.96 7.73
N ALA A 108 -24.45 -5.26 7.08
CA ALA A 108 -23.18 -4.59 7.29
C ALA A 108 -22.47 -4.45 5.94
N MET A 109 -21.73 -3.37 5.78
CA MET A 109 -20.92 -3.12 4.59
C MET A 109 -19.50 -3.61 4.81
N LEU A 110 -18.92 -4.24 3.81
CA LEU A 110 -17.46 -4.44 3.76
C LEU A 110 -16.74 -3.08 3.62
N PRO A 111 -15.48 -2.98 4.04
CA PRO A 111 -14.74 -1.72 4.06
C PRO A 111 -14.76 -0.94 2.75
N SER A 112 -14.58 -1.60 1.58
CA SER A 112 -14.62 -0.90 0.28
C SER A 112 -16.05 -0.49 -0.14
N ALA A 113 -17.10 -1.11 0.39
CA ALA A 113 -18.48 -0.64 0.21
C ALA A 113 -18.79 0.53 1.16
N ALA A 114 -18.17 0.54 2.34
CA ALA A 114 -18.31 1.59 3.34
C ALA A 114 -17.57 2.88 2.97
N GLY A 115 -16.55 2.79 2.12
CA GLY A 115 -15.81 3.94 1.62
C GLY A 115 -14.57 3.53 0.84
N PHE A 116 -14.16 4.39 -0.05
CA PHE A 116 -12.95 4.25 -0.85
C PHE A 116 -12.15 5.54 -0.81
N ILE A 117 -10.83 5.45 -0.79
CA ILE A 117 -9.95 6.62 -0.71
C ILE A 117 -9.22 6.77 -2.05
N ASP A 118 -8.28 5.88 -2.33
CA ASP A 118 -7.43 5.93 -3.52
C ASP A 118 -6.73 4.57 -3.71
N PRO A 119 -6.44 4.12 -4.96
CA PRO A 119 -5.77 2.85 -5.19
C PRO A 119 -4.23 2.89 -5.02
N LEU A 120 -3.61 4.06 -4.80
CA LEU A 120 -2.15 4.26 -4.81
C LEU A 120 -1.36 3.23 -3.98
N MET A 121 -1.85 2.89 -2.79
CA MET A 121 -1.19 1.93 -1.89
C MET A 121 -1.91 0.57 -1.83
N SER A 122 -2.85 0.31 -2.75
CA SER A 122 -3.59 -0.96 -2.85
C SER A 122 -4.29 -1.41 -1.54
N MET A 123 -4.64 -0.46 -0.66
CA MET A 123 -5.17 -0.74 0.68
C MET A 123 -6.57 -1.37 0.70
N GLY A 124 -7.34 -1.24 -0.39
CA GLY A 124 -8.72 -1.73 -0.44
C GLY A 124 -8.84 -3.24 -0.25
N PHE A 125 -7.91 -4.01 -0.83
CA PHE A 125 -7.93 -5.47 -0.74
C PHE A 125 -7.70 -5.98 0.70
N PRO A 126 -6.60 -5.62 1.38
CA PRO A 126 -6.37 -6.07 2.76
C PRO A 126 -7.43 -5.55 3.74
N LEU A 127 -7.96 -4.33 3.57
CA LEU A 127 -9.08 -3.84 4.36
C LEU A 127 -10.32 -4.72 4.22
N ASN A 128 -10.67 -5.13 2.98
CA ASN A 128 -11.81 -6.01 2.75
C ASN A 128 -11.62 -7.40 3.36
N LEU A 129 -10.44 -8.00 3.24
CA LEU A 129 -10.15 -9.28 3.88
C LEU A 129 -10.33 -9.21 5.41
N ARG A 130 -9.84 -8.15 6.03
CA ARG A 130 -10.06 -7.92 7.48
C ARG A 130 -11.54 -7.72 7.81
N GLY A 131 -12.28 -7.01 6.98
CA GLY A 131 -13.73 -6.86 7.12
C GLY A 131 -14.48 -8.19 7.02
N ILE A 132 -14.12 -9.03 6.06
CA ILE A 132 -14.68 -10.37 5.89
C ILE A 132 -14.40 -11.23 7.13
N MET A 133 -13.17 -11.27 7.61
CA MET A 133 -12.80 -12.03 8.82
C MET A 133 -13.63 -11.59 10.02
N ARG A 134 -13.71 -10.28 10.30
CA ARG A 134 -14.45 -9.73 11.45
C ARG A 134 -15.95 -10.00 11.36
N LEU A 135 -16.54 -9.80 10.19
CA LEU A 135 -17.97 -10.08 9.99
C LEU A 135 -18.25 -11.58 10.06
N GLY A 136 -17.34 -12.42 9.54
CA GLY A 136 -17.42 -13.88 9.68
C GLY A 136 -17.49 -14.30 11.15
N GLU A 137 -16.53 -13.84 11.97
CA GLU A 137 -16.52 -14.07 13.42
C GLU A 137 -17.83 -13.67 14.10
N ILE A 138 -18.37 -12.48 13.75
CA ILE A 138 -19.63 -11.98 14.34
C ILE A 138 -20.82 -12.84 13.93
N PHE A 139 -20.92 -13.22 12.65
CA PHE A 139 -22.11 -13.93 12.14
C PHE A 139 -22.08 -15.44 12.37
N GLU A 140 -20.89 -16.06 12.43
CA GLU A 140 -20.75 -17.50 12.64
C GLU A 140 -20.79 -17.90 14.11
N HIS A 141 -20.26 -17.05 15.00
CA HIS A 141 -20.07 -17.41 16.41
C HIS A 141 -21.00 -16.71 17.38
N ILE A 142 -21.62 -15.60 17.01
CA ILE A 142 -22.47 -14.83 17.92
C ILE A 142 -23.95 -15.02 17.58
N ASN A 143 -24.65 -15.78 18.40
CA ASN A 143 -26.08 -16.10 18.22
C ASN A 143 -27.00 -15.10 18.95
N GLU A 144 -26.54 -14.50 20.04
CA GLU A 144 -27.34 -13.57 20.83
C GLU A 144 -27.53 -12.24 20.07
N PRO A 145 -28.77 -11.80 19.78
CA PRO A 145 -29.04 -10.62 18.96
C PRO A 145 -28.48 -9.31 19.55
N TYR A 146 -28.52 -9.16 20.84
CA TYR A 146 -28.00 -7.96 21.51
C TYR A 146 -26.48 -7.88 21.39
N GLU A 147 -25.78 -8.96 21.69
CA GLU A 147 -24.32 -9.05 21.57
C GLU A 147 -23.86 -8.79 20.12
N ARG A 148 -24.52 -9.43 19.16
CA ARG A 148 -24.27 -9.21 17.73
C ARG A 148 -24.40 -7.74 17.34
N LYS A 149 -25.43 -7.07 17.85
CA LYS A 149 -25.65 -5.64 17.59
C LYS A 149 -24.51 -4.76 18.13
N GLU A 150 -24.01 -5.04 19.33
CA GLU A 150 -22.91 -4.28 19.91
C GLU A 150 -21.60 -4.54 19.14
N LEU A 151 -21.29 -5.78 18.77
CA LEU A 151 -20.12 -6.11 17.96
C LEU A 151 -20.16 -5.49 16.56
N LEU A 152 -21.35 -5.38 15.95
CA LEU A 152 -21.51 -4.65 14.68
C LEU A 152 -21.24 -3.16 14.83
N LYS A 153 -21.58 -2.54 15.95
CA LYS A 153 -21.22 -1.14 16.24
C LYS A 153 -19.68 -0.98 16.42
N GLU A 154 -19.06 -1.93 17.12
CA GLU A 154 -17.59 -1.94 17.26
C GLU A 154 -16.91 -2.09 15.89
N TYR A 155 -17.40 -2.99 15.03
CA TYR A 155 -16.97 -3.13 13.65
C TYR A 155 -17.09 -1.82 12.87
N GLU A 156 -18.22 -1.10 13.00
CA GLU A 156 -18.42 0.20 12.35
C GLU A 156 -17.37 1.22 12.80
N VAL A 157 -17.17 1.35 14.12
CA VAL A 157 -16.18 2.30 14.68
C VAL A 157 -14.78 1.97 14.19
N LEU A 158 -14.40 0.69 14.24
CA LEU A 158 -13.08 0.23 13.83
C LEU A 158 -12.84 0.45 12.34
N THR A 159 -13.79 0.07 11.49
CA THR A 159 -13.71 0.24 10.03
C THR A 159 -13.56 1.71 9.64
N LYS A 160 -14.31 2.62 10.31
CA LYS A 160 -14.19 4.06 10.09
C LYS A 160 -12.81 4.60 10.50
N LYS A 161 -12.28 4.19 11.64
CA LYS A 161 -10.95 4.60 12.11
C LYS A 161 -9.83 4.10 11.19
N GLU A 162 -9.89 2.85 10.75
CA GLU A 162 -8.93 2.30 9.79
C GLU A 162 -8.94 3.06 8.46
N ARG A 163 -10.12 3.42 7.98
CA ARG A 163 -10.25 4.27 6.78
C ARG A 163 -9.66 5.67 7.01
N GLU A 164 -9.91 6.30 8.16
CA GLU A 164 -9.35 7.61 8.50
C GLU A 164 -7.81 7.58 8.56
N ALA A 165 -7.24 6.56 9.19
CA ALA A 165 -5.79 6.36 9.22
C ALA A 165 -5.22 6.17 7.79
N SER A 166 -5.93 5.40 6.96
CA SER A 166 -5.58 5.21 5.55
C SER A 166 -5.67 6.52 4.74
N ALA A 167 -6.66 7.35 5.02
CA ALA A 167 -6.82 8.64 4.35
C ALA A 167 -5.66 9.60 4.68
N LYS A 168 -5.16 9.59 5.91
CA LYS A 168 -4.03 10.44 6.33
C LYS A 168 -2.75 10.13 5.58
N ILE A 169 -2.40 8.85 5.42
CA ILE A 169 -1.21 8.48 4.64
C ILE A 169 -1.36 8.85 3.17
N ILE A 170 -2.52 8.61 2.57
CA ILE A 170 -2.76 9.00 1.17
C ILE A 170 -2.66 10.52 1.01
N ALA A 171 -3.25 11.31 1.91
CA ALA A 171 -3.12 12.76 1.87
C ALA A 171 -1.66 13.21 1.95
N ALA A 172 -0.88 12.65 2.87
CA ALA A 172 0.54 12.95 3.01
C ALA A 172 1.35 12.58 1.75
N LEU A 173 1.06 11.44 1.11
CA LEU A 173 1.70 11.03 -0.14
C LEU A 173 1.35 11.99 -1.30
N TYR A 174 0.08 12.36 -1.45
CA TYR A 174 -0.32 13.31 -2.50
C TYR A 174 0.20 14.74 -2.27
N ALA A 175 0.35 15.16 -1.02
CA ALA A 175 0.97 16.46 -0.69
C ALA A 175 2.42 16.55 -1.21
N HIS A 176 3.12 15.42 -1.27
CA HIS A 176 4.52 15.32 -1.69
C HIS A 176 4.75 14.49 -2.95
N ILE A 177 3.73 14.35 -3.79
CA ILE A 177 3.82 13.56 -5.02
C ILE A 177 4.88 14.10 -6.00
N ASN A 178 5.21 15.38 -5.93
CA ASN A 178 6.25 16.07 -6.67
C ASN A 178 7.64 16.06 -6.00
N ASP A 179 7.76 15.52 -4.79
CA ASP A 179 9.02 15.31 -4.07
C ASP A 179 9.19 13.80 -3.80
N PHE A 180 9.74 13.10 -4.80
CA PHE A 180 9.86 11.64 -4.75
C PHE A 180 10.70 11.15 -3.56
N GLU A 181 11.68 11.93 -3.10
CA GLU A 181 12.45 11.58 -1.91
C GLU A 181 11.53 11.48 -0.69
N LEU A 182 10.75 12.53 -0.42
CA LEU A 182 9.86 12.54 0.74
C LEU A 182 8.69 11.56 0.57
N PHE A 183 8.09 11.50 -0.64
CA PHE A 183 7.07 10.51 -0.98
C PHE A 183 7.53 9.08 -0.66
N SER A 184 8.74 8.71 -1.09
CA SER A 184 9.28 7.37 -0.84
C SER A 184 9.54 7.11 0.66
N LYS A 185 9.91 8.13 1.44
CA LYS A 185 10.11 7.97 2.88
C LYS A 185 8.79 7.86 3.64
N ILE A 186 7.78 8.64 3.28
CA ILE A 186 6.42 8.50 3.85
C ILE A 186 5.88 7.09 3.58
N SER A 187 6.12 6.54 2.39
CA SER A 187 5.65 5.19 2.05
C SER A 187 6.27 4.08 2.90
N LEU A 188 7.45 4.31 3.51
CA LEU A 188 8.07 3.34 4.44
C LEU A 188 7.19 3.05 5.66
N LEU A 189 6.42 4.03 6.14
CA LEU A 189 5.47 3.82 7.24
C LEU A 189 4.43 2.76 6.88
N TYR A 190 3.92 2.80 5.64
CA TYR A 190 3.00 1.79 5.13
C TYR A 190 3.68 0.41 5.00
N PHE A 191 4.83 0.34 4.33
CA PHE A 191 5.50 -0.93 4.07
C PHE A 191 5.96 -1.62 5.35
N ALA A 192 6.47 -0.86 6.33
CA ALA A 192 6.85 -1.40 7.62
C ALA A 192 5.63 -1.97 8.38
N ALA A 193 4.53 -1.21 8.43
CA ALA A 193 3.30 -1.67 9.07
C ALA A 193 2.69 -2.89 8.37
N ALA A 194 2.67 -2.91 7.04
CA ALA A 194 2.15 -4.02 6.25
C ALA A 194 2.99 -5.30 6.46
N SER A 195 4.32 -5.21 6.36
CA SER A 195 5.22 -6.36 6.55
C SER A 195 5.15 -6.92 7.98
N TYR A 196 5.09 -6.03 8.98
CA TYR A 196 4.92 -6.44 10.37
C TYR A 196 3.60 -7.18 10.58
N SER A 197 2.50 -6.58 10.08
CA SER A 197 1.15 -7.16 10.22
C SER A 197 1.02 -8.51 9.54
N GLU A 198 1.51 -8.63 8.31
CA GLU A 198 1.49 -9.88 7.54
C GLU A 198 2.29 -10.98 8.25
N SER A 199 3.51 -10.66 8.70
CA SER A 199 4.35 -11.59 9.43
C SER A 199 3.74 -12.03 10.76
N ALA A 200 3.16 -11.09 11.51
CA ALA A 200 2.48 -11.40 12.78
C ALA A 200 1.30 -12.35 12.56
N ILE A 201 0.44 -12.07 11.57
CA ILE A 201 -0.73 -12.91 11.28
C ILE A 201 -0.30 -14.31 10.85
N ARG A 202 0.67 -14.44 9.95
CA ARG A 202 1.16 -15.73 9.47
C ARG A 202 1.88 -16.54 10.54
N LEU A 203 2.48 -15.89 11.52
CA LEU A 203 3.07 -16.52 12.70
C LEU A 203 2.03 -16.91 13.77
N GLY A 204 0.73 -16.73 13.50
CA GLY A 204 -0.35 -17.02 14.44
C GLY A 204 -0.44 -16.04 15.62
N LYS A 205 0.01 -14.79 15.41
CA LYS A 205 0.02 -13.71 16.42
C LYS A 205 -0.81 -12.50 15.99
N PRO A 206 -2.09 -12.69 15.64
CA PRO A 206 -2.95 -11.60 15.14
C PRO A 206 -3.13 -10.46 16.18
N GLU A 207 -2.91 -10.76 17.46
CA GLU A 207 -2.96 -9.76 18.56
C GLU A 207 -1.91 -8.65 18.43
N LEU A 208 -0.82 -8.89 17.69
CA LEU A 208 0.21 -7.89 17.39
C LEU A 208 -0.21 -6.94 16.25
N ALA A 209 -1.23 -7.29 15.48
CA ALA A 209 -1.69 -6.57 14.31
C ALA A 209 -3.23 -6.42 14.30
N LYS A 210 -3.80 -5.96 15.40
CA LYS A 210 -5.26 -5.83 15.60
C LYS A 210 -5.91 -4.89 14.60
N THR A 211 -5.24 -3.79 14.26
CA THR A 211 -5.76 -2.76 13.36
C THR A 211 -4.97 -2.67 12.07
N PHE A 212 -5.64 -2.23 11.01
CA PHE A 212 -4.97 -1.96 9.75
C PHE A 212 -3.97 -0.81 9.89
N LEU A 213 -2.78 -0.97 9.33
CA LEU A 213 -1.65 -0.04 9.45
C LEU A 213 -1.21 0.21 10.90
N LEU A 214 -1.57 -0.66 11.85
CA LEU A 214 -1.11 -0.59 13.25
C LEU A 214 -1.40 0.78 13.91
N TYR A 215 -2.50 1.45 13.53
CA TYR A 215 -2.76 2.81 14.04
C TYR A 215 -2.94 2.85 15.56
N ASP A 216 -3.31 1.75 16.20
CA ASP A 216 -3.44 1.58 17.66
C ASP A 216 -2.21 0.94 18.32
N HIS A 217 -1.16 0.64 17.54
CA HIS A 217 0.06 0.05 18.10
C HIS A 217 0.73 1.02 19.10
N PRO A 218 1.04 0.58 20.32
CA PRO A 218 1.39 1.48 21.44
C PRO A 218 2.64 2.34 21.20
N VAL A 219 3.57 1.88 20.37
CA VAL A 219 4.82 2.61 20.08
C VAL A 219 4.79 3.25 18.68
N PHE A 220 4.22 2.56 17.70
CA PHE A 220 4.24 2.98 16.29
C PHE A 220 3.05 3.88 15.93
N GLY A 221 1.82 3.53 16.37
CA GLY A 221 0.59 4.10 15.82
C GLY A 221 0.51 5.62 15.92
N GLU A 222 0.64 6.17 17.14
CA GLU A 222 0.58 7.63 17.34
C GLU A 222 1.69 8.37 16.59
N LYS A 223 2.91 7.81 16.57
CA LYS A 223 4.04 8.43 15.88
C LYS A 223 3.85 8.45 14.37
N ALA A 224 3.31 7.36 13.80
CA ALA A 224 3.02 7.30 12.37
C ALA A 224 1.94 8.32 11.98
N LEU A 225 0.86 8.43 12.76
CA LEU A 225 -0.18 9.43 12.54
C LEU A 225 0.38 10.86 12.62
N ARG A 226 1.28 11.12 13.56
CA ARG A 226 1.96 12.41 13.67
C ARG A 226 2.84 12.68 12.46
N CYS A 227 3.62 11.70 11.97
CA CYS A 227 4.41 11.87 10.73
C CYS A 227 3.53 12.23 9.53
N TYR A 228 2.32 11.66 9.41
CA TYR A 228 1.39 12.04 8.33
C TYR A 228 0.86 13.48 8.48
N GLU A 229 0.58 13.91 9.70
CA GLU A 229 0.14 15.27 9.99
C GLU A 229 1.26 16.29 9.74
N ASP A 230 2.48 16.00 10.22
CA ASP A 230 3.64 16.86 10.00
C ASP A 230 3.96 17.00 8.51
N ALA A 231 3.81 15.92 7.74
CA ALA A 231 3.99 15.95 6.29
C ALA A 231 3.10 16.98 5.60
N MET A 232 1.89 17.21 6.11
CA MET A 232 0.96 18.20 5.52
C MET A 232 1.40 19.66 5.72
N HIS A 233 2.37 19.91 6.60
CA HIS A 233 2.77 21.27 7.03
C HIS A 233 4.22 21.62 6.69
N ILE A 234 4.95 20.75 5.97
CA ILE A 234 6.34 20.99 5.57
C ILE A 234 6.44 22.17 4.63
N THR A 235 7.27 23.14 4.99
CA THR A 235 7.54 24.36 4.22
C THR A 235 9.03 24.59 3.97
N SER A 236 9.90 23.89 4.68
CA SER A 236 11.34 24.07 4.61
C SER A 236 12.11 22.75 4.49
N LYS A 237 13.33 22.83 3.95
CA LYS A 237 14.24 21.69 3.89
C LYS A 237 14.55 21.11 5.27
N SER A 238 14.73 21.95 6.28
CA SER A 238 15.00 21.51 7.65
C SER A 238 13.87 20.69 8.23
N GLU A 239 12.62 21.10 8.00
CA GLU A 239 11.42 20.33 8.42
C GLU A 239 11.33 18.99 7.69
N LYS A 240 11.61 18.98 6.38
CA LYS A 240 11.69 17.75 5.58
C LYS A 240 12.73 16.79 6.16
N ASP A 241 13.95 17.26 6.42
CA ASP A 241 15.04 16.44 6.95
C ASP A 241 14.70 15.89 8.34
N THR A 242 14.01 16.69 9.16
CA THR A 242 13.50 16.28 10.48
C THR A 242 12.45 15.19 10.34
N LEU A 243 11.45 15.38 9.48
CA LEU A 243 10.40 14.38 9.24
C LEU A 243 10.98 13.05 8.75
N ILE A 244 11.95 13.09 7.83
CA ILE A 244 12.62 11.87 7.35
C ILE A 244 13.27 11.11 8.51
N GLN A 245 13.96 11.82 9.42
CA GLN A 245 14.55 11.19 10.59
C GLN A 245 13.50 10.60 11.53
N ASP A 246 12.37 11.29 11.71
CA ASP A 246 11.29 10.83 12.58
C ASP A 246 10.55 9.63 11.99
N ILE A 247 10.40 9.55 10.66
CA ILE A 247 9.92 8.36 9.97
C ILE A 247 10.82 7.16 10.27
N PHE A 248 12.14 7.29 10.11
CA PHE A 248 13.08 6.19 10.41
C PHE A 248 13.02 5.76 11.88
N LYS A 249 12.94 6.69 12.82
CA LYS A 249 12.77 6.38 14.25
C LYS A 249 11.43 5.69 14.52
N THR A 250 10.38 6.10 13.82
CA THR A 250 9.03 5.55 14.00
C THR A 250 8.93 4.10 13.54
N ILE A 251 9.48 3.77 12.36
CA ILE A 251 9.44 2.40 11.86
C ILE A 251 10.34 1.44 12.65
N GLN A 252 11.36 1.94 13.34
CA GLN A 252 12.36 1.11 14.04
C GLN A 252 11.75 0.06 14.96
N SER A 253 10.61 0.35 15.60
CA SER A 253 9.95 -0.57 16.51
C SER A 253 9.28 -1.77 15.85
N ILE A 254 8.92 -1.63 14.58
CA ILE A 254 8.17 -2.62 13.80
C ILE A 254 8.88 -3.05 12.49
N ASP A 255 10.01 -2.47 12.18
CA ASP A 255 10.75 -2.78 10.94
C ASP A 255 11.37 -4.17 11.02
N VAL A 256 10.60 -5.16 10.58
CA VAL A 256 11.03 -6.55 10.51
C VAL A 256 11.74 -6.87 9.18
N ALA A 257 11.54 -6.04 8.18
CA ALA A 257 12.04 -6.26 6.82
C ALA A 257 13.28 -5.41 6.47
N GLY A 258 13.81 -4.63 7.43
CA GLY A 258 15.03 -3.83 7.23
C GLY A 258 14.85 -2.60 6.36
N PHE A 259 13.64 -2.04 6.26
CA PHE A 259 13.35 -0.84 5.45
C PHE A 259 14.10 0.42 5.92
N GLY A 260 14.50 0.46 7.20
CA GLY A 260 15.33 1.51 7.76
C GLY A 260 16.79 1.49 7.33
N LYS A 261 17.24 0.46 6.63
CA LYS A 261 18.62 0.32 6.18
C LYS A 261 18.90 1.19 4.95
N LYS A 262 19.96 1.97 4.98
CA LYS A 262 20.36 2.85 3.88
C LYS A 262 20.75 2.08 2.61
N GLU A 263 21.23 0.87 2.77
CA GLU A 263 21.70 -0.02 1.70
C GLU A 263 20.58 -0.46 0.77
N HIS A 264 19.32 -0.44 1.22
CA HIS A 264 18.17 -0.87 0.44
C HIS A 264 17.75 0.11 -0.67
N HIS A 265 18.35 1.31 -0.75
CA HIS A 265 18.21 2.25 -1.88
C HIS A 265 16.76 2.48 -2.39
N ASN A 266 15.78 2.54 -1.47
CA ASN A 266 14.35 2.66 -1.79
C ASN A 266 13.71 1.45 -2.52
N TRP A 267 14.37 0.33 -2.61
CA TRP A 267 13.74 -0.94 -2.91
C TRP A 267 13.06 -1.47 -1.65
N TYR A 268 11.97 -2.18 -1.85
CA TYR A 268 11.17 -2.77 -0.76
C TYR A 268 11.19 -4.31 -0.75
N PRO A 269 12.34 -4.97 -0.99
CA PRO A 269 12.41 -6.40 -0.81
C PRO A 269 12.38 -6.70 0.68
N VAL A 270 11.64 -7.74 1.04
CA VAL A 270 11.79 -8.34 2.36
C VAL A 270 12.98 -9.29 2.28
N ASP A 271 14.04 -9.00 3.02
CA ASP A 271 15.19 -9.91 3.16
C ASP A 271 14.93 -10.88 4.33
N GLY A 272 15.02 -12.18 4.07
CA GLY A 272 14.85 -13.22 5.09
C GLY A 272 15.84 -13.07 6.26
N ASN A 273 17.08 -12.63 5.99
CA ASN A 273 18.05 -12.37 7.06
C ASN A 273 17.62 -11.22 7.97
N ASP A 274 17.01 -10.16 7.41
CA ASP A 274 16.49 -9.06 8.22
C ASP A 274 15.36 -9.54 9.12
N MET A 275 14.47 -10.38 8.63
CA MET A 275 13.42 -10.98 9.43
C MET A 275 13.98 -11.85 10.56
N ILE A 276 15.00 -12.66 10.29
CA ILE A 276 15.68 -13.47 11.31
C ILE A 276 16.27 -12.59 12.41
N MET A 277 17.00 -11.54 12.03
CA MET A 277 17.61 -10.61 12.99
C MET A 277 16.57 -9.83 13.81
N ASN A 278 15.38 -9.60 13.26
CA ASN A 278 14.30 -8.85 13.90
C ASN A 278 13.18 -9.73 14.48
N ALA A 279 13.37 -11.06 14.59
CA ALA A 279 12.37 -12.02 15.09
C ALA A 279 11.76 -11.59 16.45
N GLN A 280 12.57 -11.01 17.33
CA GLN A 280 12.13 -10.51 18.62
C GLN A 280 11.04 -9.43 18.56
N LYS A 281 10.98 -8.63 17.48
CA LYS A 281 9.93 -7.64 17.30
C LYS A 281 8.55 -8.27 17.08
N LEU A 282 8.53 -9.51 16.60
CA LEU A 282 7.34 -10.35 16.45
C LEU A 282 7.14 -11.30 17.66
N HIS A 283 7.86 -11.09 18.75
CA HIS A 283 7.81 -11.93 19.94
C HIS A 283 7.99 -13.43 19.59
N THR A 284 8.87 -13.75 18.66
CA THR A 284 9.03 -15.10 18.14
C THR A 284 10.49 -15.54 18.14
N SER A 285 10.72 -16.86 17.99
CA SER A 285 12.07 -17.43 17.91
C SER A 285 12.62 -17.38 16.49
N ILE A 286 13.96 -17.43 16.36
CA ILE A 286 14.65 -17.59 15.08
C ILE A 286 14.17 -18.87 14.36
N LYS A 287 13.87 -19.93 15.11
CA LYS A 287 13.38 -21.20 14.54
C LYS A 287 12.04 -21.00 13.85
N ASP A 288 11.11 -20.30 14.49
CA ASP A 288 9.77 -20.05 13.94
C ASP A 288 9.83 -19.12 12.72
N ILE A 289 10.69 -18.10 12.74
CA ILE A 289 10.93 -17.24 11.57
C ILE A 289 11.52 -18.05 10.40
N ASN A 290 12.50 -18.91 10.64
CA ASN A 290 13.06 -19.76 9.57
C ASN A 290 12.00 -20.68 8.98
N TYR A 291 11.15 -21.29 9.82
CA TYR A 291 10.03 -22.10 9.35
C TYR A 291 9.06 -21.28 8.50
N TYR A 292 8.67 -20.09 8.97
CA TYR A 292 7.81 -19.17 8.24
C TYR A 292 8.39 -18.77 6.88
N LEU A 293 9.67 -18.44 6.81
CA LEU A 293 10.35 -18.05 5.58
C LEU A 293 10.40 -19.21 4.57
N HIS A 294 10.62 -20.43 5.06
CA HIS A 294 10.58 -21.64 4.24
C HIS A 294 9.18 -21.88 3.67
N GLU A 295 8.15 -21.88 4.50
CA GLU A 295 6.75 -22.08 4.08
C GLU A 295 6.25 -20.97 3.15
N SER A 296 6.78 -19.74 3.29
CA SER A 296 6.46 -18.60 2.43
C SER A 296 7.24 -18.58 1.10
N GLY A 297 8.13 -19.56 0.86
CA GLY A 297 8.90 -19.67 -0.37
C GLY A 297 10.04 -18.64 -0.49
N PHE A 298 10.47 -18.02 0.61
CA PHE A 298 11.61 -17.11 0.61
C PHE A 298 12.93 -17.80 0.29
N TYR A 299 13.07 -19.06 0.69
CA TYR A 299 14.18 -19.90 0.29
C TYR A 299 13.70 -20.81 -0.83
N PRO A 300 14.33 -20.77 -2.02
CA PRO A 300 14.02 -21.74 -3.06
C PRO A 300 14.19 -23.13 -2.45
N THR A 301 13.11 -23.88 -2.36
CA THR A 301 13.24 -25.33 -2.25
C THR A 301 14.03 -25.74 -3.47
N ASP A 302 15.17 -26.41 -3.29
CA ASP A 302 15.91 -27.03 -4.38
C ASP A 302 14.90 -27.67 -5.33
N ARG A 303 14.67 -27.04 -6.48
CA ARG A 303 13.89 -27.66 -7.55
C ARG A 303 14.76 -28.82 -8.06
N ARG A 304 14.48 -29.98 -7.52
CA ARG A 304 14.97 -31.24 -8.11
C ARG A 304 14.29 -31.46 -9.47
#